data_55ffbd0f93650aec5c011c6183609400
#
_entry.id   55ffbd0f93650aec5c011c6183609400
#
_cell.length_a   1.000
_cell.length_b   1.000
_cell.length_c   1.000
_cell.angle_alpha   90.00
_cell.angle_beta   90.00
_cell.angle_gamma   90.00
#
_symmetry.space_group_name_H-M   'P 1'
#
loop_
_entity.id
_entity.type
_entity.pdbx_description
1 polymer ?
#
loop_
_entity_poly.entity_id
_entity_poly.type
_entity_poly.pdbx_seq_one_letter_code
_entity_poly.pdbx_strand_id
1 'polypeptide(L)'
;NSRSIAAGDVVEQVRRLSASGYSEVVLTGVDLTSWGADLDGTPKLGALVARILRMVPDLKRLRLSSIDSIEADPELMEVIAGDERVMPHIHLSLQSGDNMILKRMKRRHAREDSIAFCNELRARRPGIVFGADIIAGFPTETDSMFDNTLSLVEDCTLAYLHVFPYSERDGTPAARVVLCKKLLVQP
;
A
#
# COMPACT_ATOMS: atom_id res chain seq x y z
N ASN A 1 11.10 -5.13 14.20
CA ASN A 1 10.78 -3.70 14.03
C ASN A 1 11.35 -3.23 12.70
N SER A 2 10.53 -2.54 11.89
CA SER A 2 10.98 -1.88 10.68
C SER A 2 12.01 -0.81 11.01
N ARG A 3 12.95 -0.58 10.10
CA ARG A 3 13.94 0.50 10.20
C ARG A 3 13.99 1.25 8.88
N SER A 4 13.99 2.56 8.96
CA SER A 4 14.15 3.42 7.80
C SER A 4 15.62 3.56 7.43
N ILE A 5 15.92 3.51 6.14
CA ILE A 5 17.23 3.89 5.60
C ILE A 5 17.24 5.41 5.48
N ALA A 6 18.36 6.06 5.83
CA ALA A 6 18.49 7.49 5.73
C ALA A 6 18.28 7.99 4.29
N ALA A 7 17.61 9.13 4.12
CA ALA A 7 17.28 9.66 2.79
C ALA A 7 18.50 9.86 1.89
N GLY A 8 19.66 10.25 2.47
CA GLY A 8 20.92 10.40 1.73
C GLY A 8 21.38 9.09 1.10
N ASP A 9 21.32 8.00 1.86
CA ASP A 9 21.76 6.69 1.41
C ASP A 9 20.83 6.13 0.31
N VAL A 10 19.50 6.35 0.45
CA VAL A 10 18.53 5.98 -0.59
C VAL A 10 18.81 6.74 -1.88
N VAL A 11 18.99 8.05 -1.82
CA VAL A 11 19.30 8.90 -2.99
C VAL A 11 20.59 8.44 -3.66
N GLU A 12 21.63 8.14 -2.88
CA GLU A 12 22.91 7.70 -3.43
C GLU A 12 22.81 6.32 -4.09
N GLN A 13 22.01 5.42 -3.52
CA GLN A 13 21.75 4.13 -4.15
C GLN A 13 20.99 4.29 -5.48
N VAL A 14 19.94 5.13 -5.51
CA VAL A 14 19.19 5.42 -6.74
C VAL A 14 20.09 6.05 -7.80
N ARG A 15 20.99 6.99 -7.41
CA ARG A 15 21.96 7.61 -8.32
C ARG A 15 22.88 6.57 -8.96
N ARG A 16 23.43 5.65 -8.14
CA ARG A 16 24.29 4.57 -8.64
C ARG A 16 23.57 3.66 -9.63
N LEU A 17 22.31 3.29 -9.32
CA LEU A 17 21.49 2.47 -10.22
C LEU A 17 21.24 3.20 -11.56
N SER A 18 20.85 4.49 -11.49
CA SER A 18 20.63 5.31 -12.69
C SER A 18 21.91 5.42 -13.53
N ALA A 19 23.06 5.71 -12.90
CA ALA A 19 24.36 5.78 -13.56
C ALA A 19 24.80 4.44 -14.17
N SER A 20 24.36 3.31 -13.61
CA SER A 20 24.60 1.96 -14.15
C SER A 20 23.66 1.58 -15.31
N GLY A 21 22.79 2.52 -15.76
CA GLY A 21 21.91 2.34 -16.91
C GLY A 21 20.53 1.75 -16.61
N TYR A 22 20.17 1.58 -15.33
CA TYR A 22 18.82 1.18 -14.97
C TYR A 22 17.83 2.29 -15.27
N SER A 23 16.81 1.99 -16.06
CA SER A 23 15.78 2.96 -16.46
C SER A 23 14.64 3.11 -15.46
N GLU A 24 14.47 2.15 -14.56
CA GLU A 24 13.42 2.16 -13.54
C GLU A 24 13.98 1.69 -12.20
N VAL A 25 13.59 2.40 -11.14
CA VAL A 25 13.86 2.01 -9.75
C VAL A 25 12.54 1.85 -9.03
N VAL A 26 12.40 0.79 -8.25
CA VAL A 26 11.24 0.53 -7.40
C VAL A 26 11.63 0.78 -5.94
N LEU A 27 10.95 1.71 -5.28
CA LEU A 27 11.04 1.85 -3.83
C LEU A 27 10.17 0.77 -3.18
N THR A 28 10.78 0.00 -2.30
CA THR A 28 10.10 -1.10 -1.61
C THR A 28 10.42 -1.12 -0.12
N GLY A 29 9.53 -1.70 0.66
CA GLY A 29 9.69 -1.89 2.09
C GLY A 29 8.54 -2.73 2.64
N VAL A 30 8.72 -3.25 3.87
CA VAL A 30 7.65 -4.01 4.57
C VAL A 30 6.46 -3.08 4.90
N ASP A 31 6.77 -1.81 5.17
CA ASP A 31 5.80 -0.75 5.45
C ASP A 31 6.39 0.56 4.89
N LEU A 32 6.22 0.74 3.58
CA LEU A 32 6.85 1.83 2.85
C LEU A 32 6.33 3.21 3.29
N THR A 33 5.03 3.31 3.56
CA THR A 33 4.39 4.58 3.94
C THR A 33 4.82 5.08 5.32
N SER A 34 5.24 4.18 6.21
CA SER A 34 5.80 4.54 7.53
C SER A 34 7.28 4.95 7.48
N TRP A 35 7.91 5.01 6.30
CA TRP A 35 9.30 5.44 6.20
C TRP A 35 9.52 6.80 6.85
N GLY A 36 10.61 6.91 7.59
CA GLY A 36 11.04 8.14 8.26
C GLY A 36 10.50 8.30 9.69
N ALA A 37 9.57 7.47 10.14
CA ALA A 37 9.01 7.57 11.49
C ALA A 37 10.04 7.39 12.62
N ASP A 38 11.12 6.69 12.34
CA ASP A 38 12.25 6.42 13.25
C ASP A 38 13.50 7.26 12.94
N LEU A 39 13.41 8.22 12.03
CA LEU A 39 14.49 9.15 11.69
C LEU A 39 14.28 10.50 12.37
N ASP A 40 15.40 11.24 12.55
CA ASP A 40 15.36 12.60 13.10
C ASP A 40 14.47 13.50 12.24
N GLY A 41 13.59 14.25 12.89
CA GLY A 41 12.62 15.13 12.24
C GLY A 41 11.44 14.40 11.60
N THR A 42 11.35 13.08 11.75
CA THR A 42 10.24 12.24 11.25
C THR A 42 9.76 12.60 9.84
N PRO A 43 10.68 12.63 8.83
CA PRO A 43 10.30 12.96 7.46
C PRO A 43 9.29 11.94 6.92
N LYS A 44 8.51 12.36 5.92
CA LYS A 44 7.50 11.51 5.28
C LYS A 44 7.99 10.96 3.95
N LEU A 45 7.30 9.94 3.44
CA LEU A 45 7.64 9.28 2.18
C LEU A 45 7.61 10.27 1.01
N GLY A 46 6.66 11.21 0.98
CA GLY A 46 6.59 12.23 -0.04
C GLY A 46 7.88 13.05 -0.16
N ALA A 47 8.43 13.47 0.98
CA ALA A 47 9.70 14.19 1.03
C ALA A 47 10.89 13.35 0.49
N LEU A 48 10.92 12.04 0.75
CA LEU A 48 11.93 11.15 0.17
C LEU A 48 11.79 11.07 -1.35
N VAL A 49 10.58 10.84 -1.84
CA VAL A 49 10.29 10.72 -3.28
C VAL A 49 10.66 12.03 -4.01
N ALA A 50 10.20 13.16 -3.50
CA ALA A 50 10.54 14.48 -4.04
C ALA A 50 12.05 14.73 -4.06
N ARG A 51 12.76 14.34 -2.99
CA ARG A 51 14.22 14.46 -2.91
C ARG A 51 14.93 13.59 -3.92
N ILE A 52 14.51 12.33 -4.11
CA ILE A 52 15.08 11.44 -5.13
C ILE A 52 14.94 12.07 -6.51
N LEU A 53 13.75 12.50 -6.89
CA LEU A 53 13.45 13.08 -8.20
C LEU A 53 14.26 14.36 -8.46
N ARG A 54 14.46 15.19 -7.43
CA ARG A 54 15.28 16.41 -7.53
C ARG A 54 16.77 16.10 -7.65
N MET A 55 17.28 15.14 -6.86
CA MET A 55 18.72 14.87 -6.76
C MET A 55 19.24 13.88 -7.80
N VAL A 56 18.35 13.18 -8.51
CA VAL A 56 18.67 12.22 -9.58
C VAL A 56 17.83 12.55 -10.81
N PRO A 57 18.14 13.67 -11.52
CA PRO A 57 17.34 14.13 -12.67
C PRO A 57 17.34 13.14 -13.84
N ASP A 58 18.39 12.32 -13.97
CA ASP A 58 18.54 11.34 -15.03
C ASP A 58 17.72 10.05 -14.80
N LEU A 59 17.12 9.88 -13.63
CA LEU A 59 16.22 8.76 -13.37
C LEU A 59 14.98 8.88 -14.24
N LYS A 60 14.75 7.87 -15.08
CA LYS A 60 13.65 7.89 -16.04
C LYS A 60 12.31 7.48 -15.43
N ARG A 61 12.32 6.51 -14.52
CA ARG A 61 11.09 6.00 -13.88
C ARG A 61 11.32 5.63 -12.43
N LEU A 62 10.40 6.08 -11.59
CA LEU A 62 10.33 5.73 -10.18
C LEU A 62 8.98 5.06 -9.90
N ARG A 63 9.02 3.89 -9.33
CA ARG A 63 7.84 3.14 -8.93
C ARG A 63 7.80 2.96 -7.42
N LEU A 64 6.61 3.07 -6.86
CA LEU A 64 6.34 2.71 -5.47
C LEU A 64 5.80 1.28 -5.43
N SER A 65 6.23 0.50 -4.45
CA SER A 65 5.63 -0.82 -4.17
C SER A 65 4.23 -0.64 -3.52
N SER A 66 3.87 -1.49 -2.57
CA SER A 66 2.58 -1.36 -1.88
C SER A 66 2.59 -0.18 -0.91
N ILE A 67 1.52 0.63 -0.94
CA ILE A 67 1.28 1.72 0.01
C ILE A 67 -0.04 1.52 0.76
N ASP A 68 -0.13 2.11 1.94
CA ASP A 68 -1.38 2.23 2.69
C ASP A 68 -2.02 3.59 2.35
N SER A 69 -3.27 3.58 1.86
CA SER A 69 -3.95 4.78 1.36
C SER A 69 -4.08 5.89 2.39
N ILE A 70 -4.32 5.54 3.67
CA ILE A 70 -4.51 6.54 4.74
C ILE A 70 -3.18 7.17 5.21
N GLU A 71 -2.06 6.55 4.89
CA GLU A 71 -0.73 7.05 5.29
C GLU A 71 -0.03 7.85 4.20
N ALA A 72 -0.64 7.94 3.02
CA ALA A 72 -0.12 8.78 1.95
C ALA A 72 -0.18 10.26 2.36
N ASP A 73 0.99 10.84 2.59
CA ASP A 73 1.08 12.25 2.98
C ASP A 73 0.80 13.19 1.79
N PRO A 74 0.42 14.46 2.04
CA PRO A 74 0.08 15.41 0.97
C PRO A 74 1.19 15.62 -0.06
N GLU A 75 2.47 15.62 0.36
CA GLU A 75 3.61 15.78 -0.55
C GLU A 75 3.75 14.56 -1.46
N LEU A 76 3.46 13.34 -0.93
CA LEU A 76 3.43 12.12 -1.74
C LEU A 76 2.34 12.21 -2.81
N MET A 77 1.14 12.68 -2.44
CA MET A 77 0.03 12.88 -3.36
C MET A 77 0.39 13.88 -4.48
N GLU A 78 1.05 15.00 -4.12
CA GLU A 78 1.53 15.99 -5.09
C GLU A 78 2.53 15.39 -6.08
N VAL A 79 3.51 14.64 -5.58
CA VAL A 79 4.57 14.06 -6.42
C VAL A 79 4.00 12.97 -7.33
N ILE A 80 3.12 12.10 -6.82
CA ILE A 80 2.45 11.07 -7.64
C ILE A 80 1.61 11.73 -8.75
N ALA A 81 0.92 12.82 -8.43
CA ALA A 81 0.07 13.49 -9.38
C ALA A 81 0.86 14.30 -10.42
N GLY A 82 1.98 14.92 -10.04
CA GLY A 82 2.64 15.97 -10.83
C GLY A 82 3.93 15.55 -11.54
N ASP A 83 4.68 14.55 -11.09
CA ASP A 83 5.93 14.15 -11.75
C ASP A 83 5.71 12.94 -12.67
N GLU A 84 5.95 13.13 -13.96
CA GLU A 84 5.76 12.09 -14.99
C GLU A 84 6.69 10.89 -14.80
N ARG A 85 7.81 11.06 -14.12
CA ARG A 85 8.75 9.97 -13.81
C ARG A 85 8.23 9.03 -12.75
N VAL A 86 7.29 9.45 -11.92
CA VAL A 86 6.58 8.54 -11.02
C VAL A 86 5.60 7.74 -11.85
N MET A 87 5.69 6.41 -11.76
CA MET A 87 4.83 5.56 -12.58
C MET A 87 3.35 5.73 -12.20
N PRO A 88 2.44 5.86 -13.20
CA PRO A 88 1.02 6.05 -12.97
C PRO A 88 0.31 4.75 -12.57
N HIS A 89 0.91 4.04 -11.64
CA HIS A 89 0.39 2.79 -11.08
C HIS A 89 0.68 2.77 -9.58
N ILE A 90 -0.36 2.61 -8.78
CA ILE A 90 -0.27 2.50 -7.33
C ILE A 90 -0.86 1.16 -6.91
N HIS A 91 -0.10 0.42 -6.11
CA HIS A 91 -0.56 -0.81 -5.49
C HIS A 91 -0.94 -0.55 -4.02
N LEU A 92 -2.15 -0.94 -3.64
CA LEU A 92 -2.73 -0.62 -2.34
C LEU A 92 -2.84 -1.87 -1.45
N SER A 93 -2.46 -1.72 -0.19
CA SER A 93 -2.63 -2.75 0.83
C SER A 93 -4.05 -2.71 1.41
N LEU A 94 -5.08 -2.96 0.59
CA LEU A 94 -6.49 -2.82 0.99
C LEU A 94 -6.95 -3.93 1.94
N GLN A 95 -6.61 -5.15 1.66
CA GLN A 95 -6.90 -6.37 2.43
C GLN A 95 -8.37 -6.81 2.43
N SER A 96 -9.34 -5.91 2.60
CA SER A 96 -10.78 -6.17 2.57
C SER A 96 -11.55 -4.90 2.22
N GLY A 97 -12.76 -5.06 1.70
CA GLY A 97 -13.72 -3.97 1.46
C GLY A 97 -14.77 -3.84 2.56
N ASP A 98 -14.68 -4.62 3.63
CA ASP A 98 -15.62 -4.55 4.75
C ASP A 98 -14.96 -3.94 6.00
N ASN A 99 -15.56 -2.86 6.53
CA ASN A 99 -15.01 -2.12 7.67
C ASN A 99 -14.89 -2.96 8.94
N MET A 100 -15.78 -3.95 9.13
CA MET A 100 -15.69 -4.83 10.29
C MET A 100 -14.51 -5.80 10.15
N ILE A 101 -14.29 -6.32 8.96
CA ILE A 101 -13.14 -7.18 8.66
C ILE A 101 -11.83 -6.39 8.78
N LEU A 102 -11.76 -5.18 8.21
CA LEU A 102 -10.61 -4.27 8.36
C LEU A 102 -10.29 -4.02 9.84
N LYS A 103 -11.30 -3.74 10.66
CA LYS A 103 -11.14 -3.55 12.11
C LYS A 103 -10.60 -4.81 12.80
N ARG A 104 -11.08 -5.99 12.41
CA ARG A 104 -10.61 -7.28 12.95
C ARG A 104 -9.17 -7.59 12.53
N MET A 105 -8.77 -7.16 11.33
CA MET A 105 -7.39 -7.21 10.84
C MET A 105 -6.50 -6.14 11.46
N LYS A 106 -7.06 -5.23 12.30
CA LYS A 106 -6.38 -4.09 12.90
C LYS A 106 -5.82 -3.10 11.86
N ARG A 107 -6.54 -2.97 10.73
CA ARG A 107 -6.21 -1.94 9.74
C ARG A 107 -6.64 -0.57 10.24
N ARG A 108 -5.91 0.45 9.82
CA ARG A 108 -6.14 1.85 10.24
C ARG A 108 -7.09 2.59 9.31
N HIS A 109 -7.21 2.13 8.06
CA HIS A 109 -8.11 2.70 7.07
C HIS A 109 -9.49 2.04 7.11
N ALA A 110 -10.50 2.80 6.70
CA ALA A 110 -11.81 2.31 6.36
C ALA A 110 -11.95 2.17 4.83
N ARG A 111 -13.00 1.49 4.38
CA ARG A 111 -13.35 1.35 2.96
C ARG A 111 -13.41 2.71 2.26
N GLU A 112 -14.08 3.66 2.88
CA GLU A 112 -14.33 4.99 2.35
C GLU A 112 -13.04 5.79 2.13
N ASP A 113 -12.04 5.60 2.97
CA ASP A 113 -10.71 6.24 2.84
C ASP A 113 -10.03 5.79 1.55
N SER A 114 -10.12 4.50 1.24
CA SER A 114 -9.52 3.94 0.03
C SER A 114 -10.22 4.43 -1.25
N ILE A 115 -11.55 4.52 -1.22
CA ILE A 115 -12.34 5.08 -2.34
C ILE A 115 -11.99 6.56 -2.55
N ALA A 116 -11.94 7.35 -1.47
CA ALA A 116 -11.59 8.77 -1.54
C ALA A 116 -10.17 8.97 -2.12
N PHE A 117 -9.19 8.19 -1.66
CA PHE A 117 -7.82 8.23 -2.15
C PHE A 117 -7.75 7.93 -3.66
N CYS A 118 -8.40 6.86 -4.13
CA CYS A 118 -8.42 6.50 -5.55
C CYS A 118 -9.06 7.60 -6.40
N ASN A 119 -10.18 8.16 -5.94
CA ASN A 119 -10.89 9.22 -6.65
C ASN A 119 -10.07 10.51 -6.71
N GLU A 120 -9.43 10.91 -5.60
CA GLU A 120 -8.58 12.10 -5.56
C GLU A 120 -7.40 11.97 -6.53
N LEU A 121 -6.65 10.87 -6.47
CA LEU A 121 -5.51 10.69 -7.37
C LEU A 121 -5.95 10.61 -8.83
N ARG A 122 -7.07 9.97 -9.13
CA ARG A 122 -7.59 9.88 -10.50
C ARG A 122 -8.01 11.25 -11.03
N ALA A 123 -8.61 12.09 -10.19
CA ALA A 123 -8.95 13.46 -10.55
C ALA A 123 -7.71 14.31 -10.85
N ARG A 124 -6.62 14.11 -10.11
CA ARG A 124 -5.36 14.88 -10.25
C ARG A 124 -4.45 14.32 -11.35
N ARG A 125 -4.48 13.01 -11.60
CA ARG A 125 -3.71 12.32 -12.64
C ARG A 125 -4.61 11.37 -13.43
N PRO A 126 -5.31 11.84 -14.45
CA PRO A 126 -6.09 10.99 -15.34
C PRO A 126 -5.22 9.88 -15.95
N GLY A 127 -5.74 8.66 -15.97
CA GLY A 127 -5.01 7.50 -16.47
C GLY A 127 -4.16 6.74 -15.43
N ILE A 128 -4.14 7.19 -14.16
CA ILE A 128 -3.53 6.41 -13.08
C ILE A 128 -4.30 5.09 -12.87
N VAL A 129 -3.56 4.03 -12.64
CA VAL A 129 -4.09 2.66 -12.47
C VAL A 129 -3.85 2.20 -11.04
N PHE A 130 -4.83 1.51 -10.46
CA PHE A 130 -4.74 0.96 -9.11
C PHE A 130 -4.75 -0.56 -9.15
N GLY A 131 -3.86 -1.17 -8.36
CA GLY A 131 -3.88 -2.57 -7.98
C GLY A 131 -4.04 -2.70 -6.48
N ALA A 132 -4.39 -3.90 -5.98
CA ALA A 132 -4.52 -4.12 -4.55
C ALA A 132 -4.24 -5.55 -4.13
N ASP A 133 -3.80 -5.69 -2.87
CA ASP A 133 -3.80 -6.94 -2.13
C ASP A 133 -5.14 -7.12 -1.42
N ILE A 134 -5.76 -8.29 -1.55
CA ILE A 134 -7.01 -8.68 -0.90
C ILE A 134 -6.81 -10.02 -0.19
N ILE A 135 -7.33 -10.14 1.03
CA ILE A 135 -7.39 -11.40 1.76
C ILE A 135 -8.83 -11.91 1.73
N ALA A 136 -9.05 -13.09 1.18
CA ALA A 136 -10.35 -13.74 1.13
C ALA A 136 -10.46 -14.86 2.19
N GLY A 137 -11.65 -15.03 2.78
CA GLY A 137 -11.91 -16.07 3.77
C GLY A 137 -11.33 -15.77 5.15
N PHE A 138 -11.24 -14.48 5.52
CA PHE A 138 -10.82 -14.10 6.87
C PHE A 138 -11.78 -14.73 7.91
N PRO A 139 -11.28 -15.22 9.08
CA PRO A 139 -12.14 -15.80 10.12
C PRO A 139 -13.26 -14.84 10.49
N THR A 140 -14.50 -15.30 10.43
CA THR A 140 -15.72 -14.49 10.65
C THR A 140 -16.17 -13.63 9.48
N GLU A 141 -15.53 -13.69 8.32
CA GLU A 141 -16.07 -13.09 7.09
C GLU A 141 -17.34 -13.85 6.68
N THR A 142 -18.41 -13.11 6.41
CA THR A 142 -19.65 -13.62 5.83
C THR A 142 -19.69 -13.32 4.35
N ASP A 143 -20.61 -13.96 3.61
CA ASP A 143 -20.80 -13.71 2.19
C ASP A 143 -21.09 -12.24 1.92
N SER A 144 -21.95 -11.59 2.73
CA SER A 144 -22.24 -10.16 2.59
C SER A 144 -21.03 -9.26 2.85
N MET A 145 -20.11 -9.63 3.74
CA MET A 145 -18.86 -8.90 3.97
C MET A 145 -17.90 -9.08 2.78
N PHE A 146 -17.89 -10.26 2.17
CA PHE A 146 -17.13 -10.49 0.95
C PHE A 146 -17.71 -9.72 -0.24
N ASP A 147 -19.05 -9.61 -0.35
CA ASP A 147 -19.71 -8.77 -1.36
C ASP A 147 -19.29 -7.29 -1.23
N ASN A 148 -19.08 -6.78 0.00
CA ASN A 148 -18.51 -5.46 0.20
C ASN A 148 -17.09 -5.34 -0.37
N THR A 149 -16.30 -6.42 -0.34
CA THR A 149 -14.97 -6.44 -0.95
C THR A 149 -15.06 -6.45 -2.48
N LEU A 150 -15.99 -7.19 -3.06
CA LEU A 150 -16.23 -7.16 -4.51
C LEU A 150 -16.66 -5.77 -4.98
N SER A 151 -17.60 -5.15 -4.25
CA SER A 151 -18.01 -3.77 -4.54
C SER A 151 -16.87 -2.76 -4.43
N LEU A 152 -15.93 -2.91 -3.46
CA LEU A 152 -14.76 -2.05 -3.36
C LEU A 152 -13.87 -2.12 -4.62
N VAL A 153 -13.75 -3.29 -5.24
CA VAL A 153 -13.00 -3.47 -6.50
C VAL A 153 -13.57 -2.56 -7.60
N GLU A 154 -14.88 -2.50 -7.69
CA GLU A 154 -15.60 -1.65 -8.66
C GLU A 154 -15.47 -0.17 -8.29
N ASP A 155 -15.73 0.19 -7.03
CA ASP A 155 -15.71 1.58 -6.55
C ASP A 155 -14.31 2.23 -6.71
N CYS A 156 -13.24 1.46 -6.46
CA CYS A 156 -11.87 1.90 -6.68
C CYS A 156 -11.40 1.70 -8.12
N THR A 157 -12.20 1.05 -8.99
CA THR A 157 -11.82 0.69 -10.37
C THR A 157 -10.43 0.03 -10.40
N LEU A 158 -10.27 -1.04 -9.62
CA LEU A 158 -8.99 -1.75 -9.52
C LEU A 158 -8.75 -2.58 -10.78
N ALA A 159 -7.57 -2.41 -11.39
CA ALA A 159 -7.18 -3.13 -12.61
C ALA A 159 -6.46 -4.45 -12.31
N TYR A 160 -5.81 -4.56 -11.14
CA TYR A 160 -5.03 -5.72 -10.72
C TYR A 160 -5.34 -6.09 -9.29
N LEU A 161 -5.49 -7.39 -9.03
CA LEU A 161 -5.70 -7.92 -7.69
C LEU A 161 -4.71 -9.06 -7.41
N HIS A 162 -4.08 -8.99 -6.26
CA HIS A 162 -3.44 -10.13 -5.65
C HIS A 162 -4.38 -10.64 -4.55
N VAL A 163 -5.04 -11.75 -4.81
CA VAL A 163 -5.98 -12.35 -3.86
C VAL A 163 -5.28 -13.47 -3.12
N PHE A 164 -5.19 -13.33 -1.80
CA PHE A 164 -4.59 -14.31 -0.90
C PHE A 164 -5.70 -15.01 -0.10
N PRO A 165 -5.78 -16.34 -0.10
CA PRO A 165 -6.60 -17.02 0.88
C PRO A 165 -6.04 -16.75 2.26
N TYR A 166 -6.94 -16.55 3.24
CA TYR A 166 -6.50 -16.38 4.62
C TYR A 166 -5.65 -17.56 5.08
N SER A 167 -4.47 -17.27 5.60
CA SER A 167 -3.56 -18.25 6.20
C SER A 167 -3.36 -17.93 7.66
N GLU A 168 -3.56 -18.96 8.51
CA GLU A 168 -3.36 -18.85 9.95
C GLU A 168 -1.88 -18.55 10.27
N ARG A 169 -1.68 -17.59 11.18
CA ARG A 169 -0.35 -17.34 11.74
C ARG A 169 -0.41 -17.53 13.25
N ASP A 170 0.42 -18.41 13.76
CA ASP A 170 0.49 -18.71 15.18
C ASP A 170 0.66 -17.44 16.04
N GLY A 171 -0.01 -17.43 17.19
CA GLY A 171 0.04 -16.31 18.12
C GLY A 171 -0.85 -15.11 17.76
N THR A 172 -1.53 -15.11 16.59
CA THR A 172 -2.44 -14.02 16.23
C THR A 172 -3.84 -14.21 16.82
N PRO A 173 -4.59 -13.12 17.13
CA PRO A 173 -5.99 -13.23 17.53
C PRO A 173 -6.87 -13.96 16.52
N ALA A 174 -6.61 -13.77 15.22
CA ALA A 174 -7.37 -14.42 14.15
C ALA A 174 -7.19 -15.95 14.15
N ALA A 175 -5.99 -16.46 14.41
CA ALA A 175 -5.74 -17.90 14.53
C ALA A 175 -6.53 -18.53 15.68
N ARG A 176 -6.73 -17.81 16.80
CA ARG A 176 -7.56 -18.29 17.93
C ARG A 176 -9.02 -18.49 17.55
N VAL A 177 -9.57 -17.63 16.68
CA VAL A 177 -10.96 -17.75 16.19
C VAL A 177 -11.13 -18.99 15.33
N VAL A 178 -10.17 -19.30 14.48
CA VAL A 178 -10.19 -20.52 13.67
C VAL A 178 -10.10 -21.77 14.56
N LEU A 179 -9.24 -21.74 15.56
CA LEU A 179 -9.11 -22.85 16.53
C LEU A 179 -10.43 -23.13 17.25
N CYS A 180 -11.14 -22.08 17.71
CA CYS A 180 -12.45 -22.23 18.32
C CYS A 180 -13.48 -22.82 17.36
N LYS A 181 -13.51 -22.41 16.08
CA LYS A 181 -14.39 -23.01 15.07
C LYS A 181 -14.08 -24.50 14.84
N LYS A 182 -12.80 -24.85 14.73
CA LYS A 182 -12.37 -26.26 14.57
C LYS A 182 -12.79 -27.13 15.77
N LEU A 183 -12.76 -26.58 16.99
CA LEU A 183 -13.18 -27.32 18.23
C LEU A 183 -14.70 -27.46 18.35
N LEU A 184 -15.47 -26.53 17.76
CA LEU A 184 -16.95 -26.57 17.83
C LEU A 184 -17.59 -27.41 16.71
N VAL A 185 -16.83 -27.80 15.69
CA VAL A 185 -17.31 -28.59 14.53
C VAL A 185 -16.80 -30.02 14.53
N GLN A 186 -16.18 -30.49 15.62
CA GLN A 186 -15.90 -31.92 15.76
C GLN A 186 -17.19 -32.64 16.18
N PRO A 187 -17.63 -33.68 15.41
CA PRO A 187 -18.81 -34.49 15.71
C PRO A 187 -18.68 -35.27 17.01
#